data_79714c3687d2d61acedeabd4871dd952
#
_entry.id   79714c3687d2d61acedeabd4871dd952
#
_cell.length_a   1.000
_cell.length_b   1.000
_cell.length_c   1.000
_cell.angle_alpha   90.00
_cell.angle_beta   90.00
_cell.angle_gamma   90.00
#
_symmetry.space_group_name_H-M   'P 1'
#
loop_
_entity.id
_entity.type
_entity.pdbx_description
1 polymer ?
#
loop_
_entity_poly.entity_id
_entity_poly.type
_entity_poly.pdbx_seq_one_letter_code
_entity_poly.pdbx_strand_id
1 'polypeptide(L)'
;MPLPPRLAYALLIVSACSAPDSRIPALDGSLALEIRYPRPGEAAPAEDSVALWGTVGTGRAKLMVNRVRVNVEPNGTFSSFLALPPGRSPSLRFVAHRGNDSVVRTILLRRGTPNSSADEGTPVSEGTVREWGRWVTMRRLLSDTADRATHLRPIYSRWRPGGEVAIPIPQGVRLFANARTDRSIRLRLASDEQVWVPLADADTTARARPMLLRAGPPQLRSDSTEMLISLALPERLPSTVELSGDRLLWTVYGAEWTTRPASRDGDSAPIRRIVPRNAAPGRVVVDVGLVSLPLGWRTEWREGALHLRVRRAPLPSKSLHGLVVALDPGHPPDGTTGPSGLSEDSVTLAVALVAADKLRQRGATVILTRTSGRPLSLEARAVVAEQSRAHLFISLHLNAPGPGRPPSAVYGTQTYWMNANGSALARLLLVEVSKAMGQPAIGMYQGEFAVLRPAWTAAALVEGSGIVIPEREAFLRTQAGIDTYAQGVVNGIVRWNRAADARALPVSRRR
;
A
#
# COMPACT_ATOMS: atom_id res chain seq x y z
N MET A 1 13.94 57.10 -48.88
CA MET A 1 14.29 55.68 -48.62
C MET A 1 14.50 55.50 -47.11
N PRO A 2 13.63 54.82 -46.40
CA PRO A 2 13.84 54.50 -44.98
C PRO A 2 14.53 53.14 -44.86
N LEU A 3 15.46 53.03 -43.90
CA LEU A 3 16.19 51.84 -43.52
C LEU A 3 15.29 50.81 -42.80
N PRO A 4 15.52 49.50 -42.95
CA PRO A 4 14.71 48.46 -42.30
C PRO A 4 15.08 48.27 -40.82
N PRO A 5 14.15 47.78 -39.98
CA PRO A 5 14.39 47.57 -38.55
C PRO A 5 15.26 46.35 -38.30
N ARG A 6 16.21 46.52 -37.34
CA ARG A 6 17.09 45.45 -36.86
C ARG A 6 16.26 44.46 -36.03
N LEU A 7 16.20 43.19 -36.47
CA LEU A 7 15.71 42.06 -35.65
C LEU A 7 16.68 41.80 -34.50
N ALA A 8 16.21 42.01 -33.30
CA ALA A 8 16.87 41.56 -32.09
C ALA A 8 16.56 40.04 -31.91
N TYR A 9 17.54 39.19 -32.11
CA TYR A 9 17.46 37.77 -31.71
C TYR A 9 17.54 37.69 -30.18
N ALA A 10 16.43 37.38 -29.54
CA ALA A 10 16.42 36.99 -28.15
C ALA A 10 17.02 35.57 -28.05
N LEU A 11 18.21 35.46 -27.46
CA LEU A 11 18.80 34.16 -27.09
C LEU A 11 17.97 33.57 -25.96
N LEU A 12 17.12 32.60 -26.25
CA LEU A 12 16.50 31.73 -25.24
C LEU A 12 17.59 30.87 -24.65
N ILE A 13 18.09 31.23 -23.48
CA ILE A 13 18.88 30.34 -22.63
C ILE A 13 17.93 29.26 -22.12
N VAL A 14 17.89 28.12 -22.83
CA VAL A 14 17.30 26.90 -22.31
C VAL A 14 18.23 26.43 -21.17
N SER A 15 17.85 26.72 -19.95
CA SER A 15 18.47 26.15 -18.76
C SER A 15 18.24 24.63 -18.83
N ALA A 16 19.22 23.90 -19.37
CA ALA A 16 19.24 22.46 -19.29
C ALA A 16 19.31 22.11 -17.79
N CYS A 17 18.21 21.58 -17.25
CA CYS A 17 18.26 20.85 -15.99
C CYS A 17 19.20 19.67 -16.22
N SER A 18 20.48 19.82 -15.86
CA SER A 18 21.41 18.70 -15.79
C SER A 18 20.86 17.71 -14.78
N ALA A 19 20.75 16.44 -15.19
CA ALA A 19 20.45 15.36 -14.28
C ALA A 19 21.45 15.42 -13.12
N PRO A 20 21.03 15.17 -11.87
CA PRO A 20 21.92 15.21 -10.73
C PRO A 20 23.09 14.24 -10.96
N ASP A 21 24.30 14.71 -10.68
CA ASP A 21 25.54 13.92 -10.83
C ASP A 21 25.48 12.73 -9.87
N SER A 22 25.15 11.54 -10.41
CA SER A 22 24.96 10.29 -9.66
C SER A 22 26.27 9.51 -9.46
N ARG A 23 27.43 10.18 -9.57
CA ARG A 23 28.72 9.51 -9.38
C ARG A 23 28.86 8.99 -7.96
N ILE A 24 29.17 7.69 -7.87
CA ILE A 24 29.48 7.05 -6.59
C ILE A 24 30.82 7.60 -6.09
N PRO A 25 30.89 8.26 -4.91
CA PRO A 25 32.15 8.75 -4.39
C PRO A 25 33.10 7.59 -4.09
N ALA A 26 34.38 7.75 -4.43
CA ALA A 26 35.38 6.73 -4.14
C ALA A 26 35.64 6.63 -2.63
N LEU A 27 35.74 5.40 -2.13
CA LEU A 27 36.11 5.11 -0.75
C LEU A 27 37.41 4.28 -0.74
N ASP A 28 38.42 4.80 -0.06
CA ASP A 28 39.70 4.10 0.20
C ASP A 28 39.74 3.65 1.66
N GLY A 29 38.81 2.78 2.04
CA GLY A 29 38.71 2.20 3.36
C GLY A 29 39.55 0.92 3.53
N SER A 30 39.52 0.31 4.69
CA SER A 30 40.07 -1.04 4.94
C SER A 30 39.23 -2.11 4.23
N LEU A 31 39.86 -3.25 3.89
CA LEU A 31 39.16 -4.40 3.37
C LEU A 31 38.22 -4.99 4.43
N ALA A 32 36.91 -4.91 4.21
CA ALA A 32 35.88 -5.40 5.12
C ALA A 32 34.71 -5.97 4.31
N LEU A 33 34.42 -7.26 4.43
CA LEU A 33 33.37 -7.92 3.67
C LEU A 33 32.09 -8.03 4.50
N GLU A 34 31.09 -7.22 4.18
CA GLU A 34 29.76 -7.24 4.78
C GLU A 34 28.71 -7.57 3.71
N ILE A 35 28.01 -8.68 3.89
CA ILE A 35 26.95 -9.12 2.99
C ILE A 35 25.62 -8.74 3.63
N ARG A 36 24.86 -7.88 2.97
CA ARG A 36 23.54 -7.42 3.43
C ARG A 36 22.44 -8.36 2.99
N TYR A 37 22.60 -8.93 1.79
CA TYR A 37 21.69 -9.93 1.24
C TYR A 37 22.46 -10.91 0.34
N PRO A 38 22.15 -12.22 0.36
CA PRO A 38 21.21 -12.85 1.28
C PRO A 38 21.78 -12.96 2.72
N ARG A 39 20.88 -13.11 3.70
CA ARG A 39 21.29 -13.34 5.09
C ARG A 39 21.59 -14.83 5.34
N PRO A 40 22.45 -15.17 6.31
CA PRO A 40 22.67 -16.56 6.68
C PRO A 40 21.37 -17.28 7.07
N GLY A 41 21.13 -18.45 6.47
CA GLY A 41 19.93 -19.26 6.73
C GLY A 41 18.66 -18.80 6.02
N GLU A 42 18.75 -17.75 5.20
CA GLU A 42 17.60 -17.29 4.42
C GLU A 42 17.16 -18.35 3.40
N ALA A 43 15.85 -18.36 3.09
CA ALA A 43 15.31 -19.25 2.07
C ALA A 43 15.89 -18.89 0.70
N ALA A 44 16.46 -19.86 0.01
CA ALA A 44 16.83 -19.69 -1.39
C ALA A 44 15.58 -19.50 -2.24
N PRO A 45 15.61 -18.61 -3.24
CA PRO A 45 14.52 -18.51 -4.22
C PRO A 45 14.22 -19.86 -4.88
N ALA A 46 12.98 -20.06 -5.32
CA ALA A 46 12.60 -21.24 -6.10
C ALA A 46 13.33 -21.24 -7.47
N GLU A 47 13.66 -20.06 -7.96
CA GLU A 47 14.47 -19.85 -9.15
C GLU A 47 15.93 -20.20 -8.88
N ASP A 48 16.62 -20.63 -9.96
CA ASP A 48 18.05 -21.04 -9.87
C ASP A 48 19.02 -19.84 -9.81
N SER A 49 18.56 -18.68 -9.32
CA SER A 49 19.37 -17.47 -9.23
C SER A 49 18.98 -16.63 -8.01
N VAL A 50 19.95 -15.89 -7.47
CA VAL A 50 19.77 -15.04 -6.30
C VAL A 50 20.39 -13.66 -6.51
N ALA A 51 19.68 -12.62 -6.07
CA ALA A 51 20.25 -11.29 -5.89
C ALA A 51 21.22 -11.30 -4.72
N LEU A 52 22.26 -10.48 -4.79
CA LEU A 52 23.18 -10.29 -3.66
C LEU A 52 23.69 -8.85 -3.65
N TRP A 53 23.83 -8.29 -2.46
CA TRP A 53 24.42 -6.96 -2.27
C TRP A 53 25.11 -6.82 -0.92
N GLY A 54 26.04 -5.85 -0.86
CA GLY A 54 26.84 -5.58 0.32
C GLY A 54 27.99 -4.66 0.01
N THR A 55 29.02 -4.68 0.88
CA THR A 55 30.21 -3.88 0.71
C THR A 55 31.49 -4.68 1.00
N VAL A 56 32.57 -4.33 0.33
CA VAL A 56 33.93 -4.81 0.63
C VAL A 56 34.79 -3.74 1.30
N GLY A 57 34.19 -2.61 1.71
CA GLY A 57 34.83 -1.53 2.47
C GLY A 57 35.73 -0.58 1.66
N THR A 58 36.05 -0.92 0.42
CA THR A 58 36.93 -0.12 -0.46
C THR A 58 36.68 -0.38 -1.92
N GLY A 59 36.70 0.68 -2.75
CA GLY A 59 36.59 0.54 -4.21
C GLY A 59 37.78 -0.12 -4.89
N ARG A 60 38.90 -0.34 -4.17
CA ARG A 60 40.10 -0.98 -4.71
C ARG A 60 40.10 -2.52 -4.57
N ALA A 61 39.09 -3.10 -3.95
CA ALA A 61 39.00 -4.54 -3.77
C ALA A 61 38.47 -5.23 -5.04
N LYS A 62 38.82 -6.50 -5.19
CA LYS A 62 38.24 -7.41 -6.17
C LYS A 62 37.35 -8.41 -5.42
N LEU A 63 36.14 -8.65 -5.87
CA LEU A 63 35.22 -9.60 -5.28
C LEU A 63 34.92 -10.76 -6.23
N MET A 64 35.00 -11.98 -5.69
CA MET A 64 34.60 -13.21 -6.35
C MET A 64 33.52 -13.89 -5.51
N VAL A 65 32.44 -14.38 -6.13
CA VAL A 65 31.40 -15.19 -5.51
C VAL A 65 31.28 -16.49 -6.29
N ASN A 66 31.54 -17.63 -5.64
CA ASN A 66 31.60 -18.95 -6.30
C ASN A 66 32.43 -18.95 -7.59
N ARG A 67 33.62 -18.29 -7.58
CA ARG A 67 34.53 -18.09 -8.72
C ARG A 67 34.00 -17.15 -9.83
N VAL A 68 32.81 -16.55 -9.67
CA VAL A 68 32.31 -15.51 -10.57
C VAL A 68 32.76 -14.15 -10.06
N ARG A 69 33.34 -13.34 -10.95
CA ARG A 69 33.73 -11.97 -10.61
C ARG A 69 32.48 -11.10 -10.46
N VAL A 70 32.39 -10.38 -9.31
CA VAL A 70 31.34 -9.40 -9.04
C VAL A 70 31.94 -8.01 -9.14
N ASN A 71 31.25 -7.08 -9.79
CA ASN A 71 31.66 -5.69 -9.88
C ASN A 71 31.63 -5.05 -8.49
N VAL A 72 32.69 -4.30 -8.16
CA VAL A 72 32.79 -3.49 -6.94
C VAL A 72 32.83 -2.03 -7.37
N GLU A 73 31.91 -1.26 -6.82
CA GLU A 73 31.80 0.16 -7.11
C GLU A 73 32.89 0.99 -6.42
N PRO A 74 33.15 2.24 -6.86
CA PRO A 74 34.20 3.08 -6.28
C PRO A 74 34.13 3.24 -4.76
N ASN A 75 32.95 3.16 -4.15
CA ASN A 75 32.75 3.21 -2.70
C ASN A 75 32.84 1.85 -2.00
N GLY A 76 33.23 0.80 -2.71
CA GLY A 76 33.34 -0.55 -2.16
C GLY A 76 32.02 -1.33 -2.09
N THR A 77 30.91 -0.77 -2.52
CA THR A 77 29.64 -1.51 -2.57
C THR A 77 29.55 -2.42 -3.78
N PHE A 78 28.72 -3.44 -3.69
CA PHE A 78 28.41 -4.32 -4.80
C PHE A 78 26.93 -4.70 -4.78
N SER A 79 26.39 -4.95 -5.98
CA SER A 79 25.06 -5.54 -6.19
C SER A 79 25.12 -6.42 -7.44
N SER A 80 24.58 -7.63 -7.37
CA SER A 80 24.68 -8.60 -8.48
C SER A 80 23.55 -9.62 -8.44
N PHE A 81 23.47 -10.40 -9.52
CA PHE A 81 22.51 -11.49 -9.63
C PHE A 81 23.21 -12.72 -10.18
N LEU A 82 23.30 -13.80 -9.40
CA LEU A 82 24.10 -14.96 -9.75
C LEU A 82 23.28 -16.25 -9.67
N ALA A 83 23.67 -17.21 -10.52
CA ALA A 83 23.13 -18.56 -10.44
C ALA A 83 23.48 -19.23 -9.09
N LEU A 84 22.50 -19.91 -8.52
CA LEU A 84 22.67 -20.71 -7.32
C LEU A 84 23.24 -22.09 -7.66
N PRO A 85 24.21 -22.61 -6.89
CA PRO A 85 24.62 -23.99 -7.00
C PRO A 85 23.44 -24.96 -6.80
N PRO A 86 23.44 -26.11 -7.48
CA PRO A 86 22.40 -27.13 -7.29
C PRO A 86 22.42 -27.72 -5.87
N GLY A 87 21.29 -28.31 -5.45
CA GLY A 87 21.15 -29.00 -4.17
C GLY A 87 20.24 -28.26 -3.19
N ARG A 88 19.93 -28.95 -2.06
CA ARG A 88 19.00 -28.45 -1.03
C ARG A 88 19.55 -27.29 -0.20
N SER A 89 20.87 -27.19 -0.10
CA SER A 89 21.54 -26.16 0.71
C SER A 89 22.65 -25.50 -0.12
N PRO A 90 22.28 -24.65 -1.11
CA PRO A 90 23.30 -23.98 -1.92
C PRO A 90 24.13 -23.04 -1.04
N SER A 91 25.45 -23.01 -1.32
CA SER A 91 26.38 -22.13 -0.62
C SER A 91 26.90 -21.04 -1.56
N LEU A 92 27.03 -19.83 -1.03
CA LEU A 92 27.66 -18.69 -1.68
C LEU A 92 28.97 -18.39 -0.94
N ARG A 93 30.11 -18.63 -1.60
CA ARG A 93 31.43 -18.33 -1.05
C ARG A 93 31.94 -17.03 -1.64
N PHE A 94 31.98 -16.00 -0.82
CA PHE A 94 32.49 -14.67 -1.16
C PHE A 94 33.97 -14.60 -0.80
N VAL A 95 34.78 -14.08 -1.70
CA VAL A 95 36.23 -13.86 -1.53
C VAL A 95 36.55 -12.46 -2.02
N ALA A 96 36.92 -11.58 -1.09
CA ALA A 96 37.37 -10.24 -1.40
C ALA A 96 38.89 -10.13 -1.24
N HIS A 97 39.56 -9.49 -2.20
CA HIS A 97 41.02 -9.27 -2.19
C HIS A 97 41.38 -7.80 -2.41
N ARG A 98 42.41 -7.35 -1.69
CA ARG A 98 43.08 -6.06 -1.93
C ARG A 98 44.60 -6.22 -1.70
N GLY A 99 45.36 -6.20 -2.76
CA GLY A 99 46.81 -6.54 -2.68
C GLY A 99 47.00 -7.97 -2.14
N ASN A 100 47.72 -8.12 -1.04
CA ASN A 100 47.96 -9.40 -0.36
C ASN A 100 46.88 -9.77 0.68
N ASP A 101 45.99 -8.83 1.00
CA ASP A 101 44.92 -9.07 1.97
C ASP A 101 43.75 -9.79 1.33
N SER A 102 43.13 -10.70 2.07
CA SER A 102 41.92 -11.38 1.65
C SER A 102 40.97 -11.63 2.81
N VAL A 103 39.66 -11.51 2.50
CA VAL A 103 38.58 -11.84 3.43
C VAL A 103 37.63 -12.81 2.75
N VAL A 104 37.27 -13.89 3.49
CA VAL A 104 36.35 -14.93 2.99
C VAL A 104 35.13 -15.00 3.89
N ARG A 105 33.94 -15.11 3.27
CA ARG A 105 32.66 -15.40 3.93
C ARG A 105 31.91 -16.46 3.14
N THR A 106 31.21 -17.33 3.84
CA THR A 106 30.33 -18.32 3.21
C THR A 106 28.94 -18.20 3.80
N ILE A 107 27.93 -18.08 2.95
CA ILE A 107 26.52 -18.07 3.33
C ILE A 107 25.89 -19.35 2.82
N LEU A 108 25.22 -20.05 3.71
CA LEU A 108 24.38 -21.21 3.40
C LEU A 108 22.93 -20.74 3.27
N LEU A 109 22.30 -21.07 2.17
CA LEU A 109 20.87 -20.85 1.95
C LEU A 109 20.14 -22.19 2.09
N ARG A 110 18.84 -22.15 2.32
CA ARG A 110 17.99 -23.35 2.34
C ARG A 110 17.01 -23.28 1.18
N ARG A 111 17.06 -24.22 0.24
CA ARG A 111 15.97 -24.38 -0.70
C ARG A 111 14.77 -24.93 0.07
N GLY A 112 13.84 -24.04 0.38
CA GLY A 112 12.52 -24.43 0.86
C GLY A 112 11.71 -25.06 -0.27
N THR A 113 10.71 -25.87 0.08
CA THR A 113 9.56 -26.05 -0.82
C THR A 113 9.04 -24.65 -1.20
N PRO A 114 8.57 -24.43 -2.46
CA PRO A 114 8.09 -23.13 -2.89
C PRO A 114 7.08 -22.61 -1.87
N ASN A 115 7.51 -21.68 -1.04
CA ASN A 115 6.62 -21.04 -0.07
C ASN A 115 6.12 -19.75 -0.73
N SER A 116 4.81 -19.69 -0.80
CA SER A 116 4.01 -18.50 -0.90
C SER A 116 4.67 -17.26 -0.26
N SER A 117 4.43 -16.12 -0.86
CA SER A 117 4.83 -14.76 -0.46
C SER A 117 5.03 -14.56 1.06
N ALA A 118 6.04 -13.83 1.42
CA ALA A 118 6.56 -13.58 2.77
C ALA A 118 5.56 -13.03 3.81
N ASP A 119 4.27 -12.97 3.48
CA ASP A 119 3.18 -12.52 4.37
C ASP A 119 2.21 -13.65 4.77
N GLU A 120 2.42 -14.88 4.27
CA GLU A 120 1.65 -16.05 4.69
C GLU A 120 2.51 -16.93 5.59
N GLY A 121 2.26 -16.83 6.89
CA GLY A 121 2.79 -17.78 7.88
C GLY A 121 2.59 -19.21 7.39
N THR A 122 3.54 -20.10 7.70
CA THR A 122 3.52 -21.55 7.34
C THR A 122 2.08 -22.05 7.31
N PRO A 123 1.61 -22.74 6.24
CA PRO A 123 0.26 -23.26 6.22
C PRO A 123 0.11 -24.23 7.38
N VAL A 124 -0.45 -23.76 8.46
CA VAL A 124 -0.75 -24.60 9.61
C VAL A 124 -1.94 -25.46 9.19
N SER A 125 -1.82 -26.77 9.32
CA SER A 125 -2.91 -27.70 9.02
C SER A 125 -4.18 -27.24 9.73
N GLU A 126 -5.20 -26.85 8.98
CA GLU A 126 -6.49 -26.39 9.49
C GLU A 126 -7.36 -27.56 10.03
N GLY A 127 -6.92 -28.79 9.78
CA GLY A 127 -7.71 -29.97 10.09
C GLY A 127 -8.88 -30.21 9.13
N THR A 128 -9.70 -31.21 9.42
CA THR A 128 -10.87 -31.58 8.60
C THR A 128 -12.01 -30.60 8.80
N VAL A 129 -12.67 -30.20 7.70
CA VAL A 129 -13.90 -29.40 7.75
C VAL A 129 -15.04 -30.26 8.29
N ARG A 130 -15.71 -29.80 9.34
CA ARG A 130 -16.87 -30.46 9.95
C ARG A 130 -18.08 -29.53 9.88
N GLU A 131 -19.26 -30.05 9.65
CA GLU A 131 -20.48 -29.28 9.76
C GLU A 131 -20.69 -28.75 11.19
N TRP A 132 -21.18 -27.53 11.29
CA TRP A 132 -21.37 -26.85 12.56
C TRP A 132 -22.46 -25.77 12.44
N GLY A 133 -23.56 -25.94 13.13
CA GLY A 133 -24.72 -25.05 13.05
C GLY A 133 -24.85 -24.19 14.31
N ARG A 134 -24.20 -23.00 14.36
CA ARG A 134 -24.29 -22.10 15.51
C ARG A 134 -24.28 -20.64 15.12
N TRP A 135 -24.97 -19.83 15.89
CA TRP A 135 -24.81 -18.38 15.87
C TRP A 135 -23.54 -18.01 16.64
N VAL A 136 -22.76 -17.09 16.09
CA VAL A 136 -21.55 -16.57 16.69
C VAL A 136 -21.55 -15.04 16.67
N THR A 137 -20.96 -14.41 17.68
CA THR A 137 -20.67 -12.98 17.65
C THR A 137 -19.21 -12.77 17.33
N MET A 138 -18.93 -11.97 16.33
CA MET A 138 -17.56 -11.64 15.94
C MET A 138 -16.92 -10.75 17.00
N ARG A 139 -15.89 -11.25 17.65
CA ARG A 139 -15.25 -10.59 18.80
C ARG A 139 -13.77 -10.99 18.83
N ARG A 140 -12.89 -10.04 18.58
CA ARG A 140 -11.47 -10.28 18.79
C ARG A 140 -11.18 -10.38 20.27
N LEU A 141 -10.68 -11.52 20.73
CA LEU A 141 -10.19 -11.69 22.08
C LEU A 141 -8.87 -10.91 22.20
N LEU A 142 -8.77 -10.05 23.20
CA LEU A 142 -7.59 -9.24 23.44
C LEU A 142 -6.46 -10.08 24.01
N SER A 143 -5.25 -9.90 23.48
CA SER A 143 -4.05 -10.05 24.28
C SER A 143 -3.84 -8.77 25.10
N ASP A 144 -3.45 -8.85 26.34
CA ASP A 144 -3.28 -7.73 27.30
C ASP A 144 -2.34 -6.59 26.85
N THR A 145 -1.69 -6.73 25.70
CA THR A 145 -0.75 -5.77 25.11
C THR A 145 -1.28 -5.06 23.86
N ALA A 146 -2.54 -5.30 23.47
CA ALA A 146 -3.08 -4.74 22.25
C ALA A 146 -3.48 -3.27 22.41
N ASP A 147 -2.94 -2.42 21.56
CA ASP A 147 -3.32 -1.02 21.40
C ASP A 147 -4.86 -0.86 21.31
N ARG A 148 -5.45 0.08 22.06
CA ARG A 148 -6.88 0.38 22.05
C ARG A 148 -7.46 0.61 20.64
N ALA A 149 -6.65 1.06 19.69
CA ALA A 149 -7.03 1.19 18.28
C ALA A 149 -7.36 -0.16 17.61
N THR A 150 -6.83 -1.28 18.11
CA THR A 150 -7.10 -2.63 17.57
C THR A 150 -8.54 -3.09 17.83
N HIS A 151 -9.20 -2.57 18.83
CA HIS A 151 -10.57 -2.96 19.20
C HIS A 151 -11.64 -2.53 18.19
N LEU A 152 -11.38 -1.48 17.43
CA LEU A 152 -12.33 -0.94 16.46
C LEU A 152 -12.18 -1.57 15.07
N ARG A 153 -11.18 -2.43 14.87
CA ARG A 153 -10.85 -2.99 13.57
C ARG A 153 -11.76 -4.13 13.17
N PRO A 154 -12.09 -4.23 11.89
CA PRO A 154 -12.78 -5.40 11.38
C PRO A 154 -11.88 -6.64 11.45
N ILE A 155 -12.50 -7.80 11.54
CA ILE A 155 -11.85 -9.10 11.36
C ILE A 155 -11.82 -9.37 9.86
N TYR A 156 -10.64 -9.49 9.27
CA TYR A 156 -10.51 -9.82 7.85
C TYR A 156 -10.80 -11.30 7.65
N SER A 157 -11.92 -11.58 6.98
CA SER A 157 -12.27 -12.93 6.58
C SER A 157 -11.47 -13.38 5.35
N ARG A 158 -11.54 -14.68 5.04
CA ARG A 158 -10.87 -15.30 3.90
C ARG A 158 -11.82 -16.15 3.11
N TRP A 159 -11.59 -16.30 1.81
CA TRP A 159 -12.43 -17.18 0.97
C TRP A 159 -12.27 -18.65 1.32
N ARG A 160 -11.12 -19.04 1.81
CA ARG A 160 -10.79 -20.38 2.33
C ARG A 160 -9.85 -20.26 3.52
N PRO A 161 -9.75 -21.26 4.39
CA PRO A 161 -8.78 -21.25 5.47
C PRO A 161 -7.35 -21.03 4.93
N GLY A 162 -6.60 -20.08 5.51
CA GLY A 162 -5.25 -19.72 5.05
C GLY A 162 -5.17 -19.07 3.66
N GLY A 163 -6.30 -18.79 2.99
CA GLY A 163 -6.31 -18.21 1.66
C GLY A 163 -6.39 -16.67 1.65
N GLU A 164 -6.71 -16.12 0.48
CA GLU A 164 -6.82 -14.68 0.25
C GLU A 164 -7.88 -14.03 1.13
N VAL A 165 -7.63 -12.77 1.48
CA VAL A 165 -8.58 -11.93 2.23
C VAL A 165 -9.87 -11.75 1.40
N ALA A 166 -11.02 -11.95 2.05
CA ALA A 166 -12.33 -11.78 1.43
C ALA A 166 -12.92 -10.40 1.76
N ILE A 167 -13.63 -10.32 2.88
CA ILE A 167 -14.29 -9.08 3.29
C ILE A 167 -13.98 -8.75 4.76
N PRO A 168 -14.02 -7.46 5.14
CA PRO A 168 -13.93 -7.07 6.54
C PRO A 168 -15.24 -7.38 7.27
N ILE A 169 -15.18 -8.15 8.35
CA ILE A 169 -16.31 -8.42 9.25
C ILE A 169 -16.19 -7.51 10.47
N PRO A 170 -17.12 -6.59 10.69
CA PRO A 170 -17.08 -5.72 11.85
C PRO A 170 -17.26 -6.50 13.17
N GLN A 171 -16.59 -6.05 14.23
CA GLN A 171 -16.80 -6.63 15.56
C GLN A 171 -18.22 -6.36 16.07
N GLY A 172 -18.75 -7.25 16.91
CA GLY A 172 -20.10 -7.19 17.43
C GLY A 172 -21.20 -7.70 16.49
N VAL A 173 -20.84 -8.07 15.25
CA VAL A 173 -21.81 -8.64 14.29
C VAL A 173 -22.11 -10.08 14.65
N ARG A 174 -23.41 -10.46 14.61
CA ARG A 174 -23.85 -11.85 14.77
C ARG A 174 -24.06 -12.51 13.41
N LEU A 175 -23.40 -13.65 13.22
CA LEU A 175 -23.50 -14.45 11.98
C LEU A 175 -23.73 -15.93 12.29
N PHE A 176 -24.32 -16.63 11.35
CA PHE A 176 -24.49 -18.07 11.43
C PHE A 176 -23.26 -18.78 10.87
N ALA A 177 -22.62 -19.59 11.72
CA ALA A 177 -21.52 -20.45 11.32
C ALA A 177 -22.06 -21.82 10.95
N ASN A 178 -21.79 -22.30 9.73
CA ASN A 178 -22.31 -23.56 9.20
C ASN A 178 -21.24 -24.68 9.09
N ALA A 179 -19.97 -24.36 9.32
CA ALA A 179 -18.90 -25.33 9.39
C ALA A 179 -17.73 -24.81 10.23
N ARG A 180 -16.85 -25.70 10.63
CA ARG A 180 -15.61 -25.36 11.33
C ARG A 180 -14.48 -26.32 10.97
N THR A 181 -13.26 -25.86 11.16
CA THR A 181 -12.05 -26.65 11.34
C THR A 181 -11.62 -26.61 12.82
N ASP A 182 -10.42 -27.05 13.13
CA ASP A 182 -9.89 -26.91 14.48
C ASP A 182 -9.53 -25.46 14.84
N ARG A 183 -9.31 -24.58 13.84
CA ARG A 183 -8.83 -23.20 14.01
C ARG A 183 -9.72 -22.14 13.40
N SER A 184 -10.56 -22.49 12.45
CA SER A 184 -11.38 -21.54 11.69
C SER A 184 -12.85 -21.94 11.69
N ILE A 185 -13.72 -20.97 11.54
CA ILE A 185 -15.15 -21.18 11.32
C ILE A 185 -15.60 -20.57 9.99
N ARG A 186 -16.57 -21.22 9.36
CA ARG A 186 -17.17 -20.76 8.11
C ARG A 186 -18.47 -20.03 8.41
N LEU A 187 -18.51 -18.75 8.06
CA LEU A 187 -19.64 -17.86 8.27
C LEU A 187 -20.47 -17.75 7.00
N ARG A 188 -21.78 -17.87 7.13
CA ARG A 188 -22.74 -17.62 6.06
C ARG A 188 -23.06 -16.12 6.00
N LEU A 189 -22.73 -15.50 4.87
CA LEU A 189 -23.02 -14.09 4.61
C LEU A 189 -24.36 -13.93 3.87
N ALA A 190 -24.57 -14.74 2.82
CA ALA A 190 -25.78 -14.82 2.00
C ALA A 190 -26.06 -16.28 1.62
N SER A 191 -27.08 -16.53 0.81
CA SER A 191 -27.39 -17.88 0.35
C SER A 191 -26.27 -18.51 -0.49
N ASP A 192 -25.56 -17.69 -1.23
CA ASP A 192 -24.52 -18.06 -2.20
C ASP A 192 -23.10 -17.59 -1.80
N GLU A 193 -22.94 -17.03 -0.59
CA GLU A 193 -21.67 -16.45 -0.18
C GLU A 193 -21.28 -16.81 1.26
N GLN A 194 -20.06 -17.32 1.42
CA GLN A 194 -19.52 -17.80 2.68
C GLN A 194 -18.06 -17.39 2.81
N VAL A 195 -17.61 -17.15 4.04
CA VAL A 195 -16.22 -16.78 4.34
C VAL A 195 -15.72 -17.48 5.59
N TRP A 196 -14.41 -17.55 5.74
CA TRP A 196 -13.75 -18.15 6.88
C TRP A 196 -13.12 -17.08 7.76
N VAL A 197 -13.20 -17.28 9.09
CA VAL A 197 -12.53 -16.43 10.08
C VAL A 197 -11.87 -17.32 11.14
N PRO A 198 -10.84 -16.85 11.86
CA PRO A 198 -10.29 -17.57 12.98
C PRO A 198 -11.36 -17.88 14.05
N LEU A 199 -11.38 -19.10 14.56
CA LEU A 199 -12.29 -19.49 15.66
C LEU A 199 -12.06 -18.62 16.91
N ALA A 200 -10.83 -18.21 17.16
CA ALA A 200 -10.45 -17.35 18.27
C ALA A 200 -11.10 -15.94 18.21
N ASP A 201 -11.52 -15.51 17.02
CA ASP A 201 -12.19 -14.21 16.83
C ASP A 201 -13.73 -14.32 16.93
N ALA A 202 -14.27 -15.43 17.44
CA ALA A 202 -15.69 -15.68 17.53
C ALA A 202 -16.14 -16.11 18.95
N ASP A 203 -17.11 -15.39 19.50
CA ASP A 203 -17.86 -15.83 20.66
C ASP A 203 -18.98 -16.77 20.23
N THR A 204 -18.91 -18.02 20.65
CA THR A 204 -19.84 -19.10 20.26
C THR A 204 -21.10 -19.19 21.14
N THR A 205 -21.27 -18.30 22.09
CA THR A 205 -22.42 -18.22 23.01
C THR A 205 -23.53 -17.28 22.52
N ALA A 206 -23.44 -16.80 21.27
CA ALA A 206 -24.38 -15.84 20.70
C ALA A 206 -25.81 -16.37 20.66
N ARG A 207 -26.78 -15.51 21.00
CA ARG A 207 -28.20 -15.83 20.83
C ARG A 207 -28.58 -15.85 19.35
N ALA A 208 -29.48 -16.76 18.97
CA ALA A 208 -30.04 -16.80 17.65
C ALA A 208 -30.80 -15.49 17.30
N ARG A 209 -30.81 -15.14 16.04
CA ARG A 209 -31.62 -14.06 15.47
C ARG A 209 -32.26 -14.53 14.16
N PRO A 210 -33.20 -13.80 13.56
CA PRO A 210 -33.65 -14.09 12.19
C PRO A 210 -32.47 -14.10 11.22
N MET A 211 -32.48 -15.04 10.28
CA MET A 211 -31.41 -15.14 9.27
C MET A 211 -31.30 -13.88 8.42
N LEU A 212 -32.44 -13.28 8.08
CA LEU A 212 -32.52 -12.07 7.28
C LEU A 212 -33.16 -10.96 8.11
N LEU A 213 -32.55 -9.78 8.06
CA LEU A 213 -33.06 -8.56 8.69
C LEU A 213 -33.62 -7.64 7.61
N ARG A 214 -34.78 -7.05 7.88
CA ARG A 214 -35.40 -6.10 6.96
C ARG A 214 -34.65 -4.78 6.97
N ALA A 215 -34.19 -4.35 5.79
CA ALA A 215 -33.58 -3.05 5.61
C ALA A 215 -34.67 -2.00 5.30
N GLY A 216 -34.61 -0.88 6.02
CA GLY A 216 -35.46 0.28 5.74
C GLY A 216 -35.06 1.02 4.45
N PRO A 217 -35.86 1.96 3.96
CA PRO A 217 -35.56 2.74 2.77
C PRO A 217 -34.28 3.59 2.97
N PRO A 218 -33.44 3.70 1.94
CA PRO A 218 -32.24 4.53 2.03
C PRO A 218 -32.61 6.01 2.21
N GLN A 219 -32.00 6.64 3.19
CA GLN A 219 -32.14 8.06 3.44
C GLN A 219 -30.84 8.76 3.08
N LEU A 220 -30.91 9.88 2.37
CA LEU A 220 -29.77 10.68 1.98
C LEU A 220 -29.77 12.00 2.77
N ARG A 221 -28.64 12.30 3.42
CA ARG A 221 -28.30 13.60 3.96
C ARG A 221 -27.00 14.08 3.32
N SER A 222 -26.83 15.37 3.18
CA SER A 222 -25.67 15.94 2.48
C SER A 222 -25.26 17.27 3.13
N ASP A 223 -23.95 17.47 3.29
CA ASP A 223 -23.35 18.74 3.64
C ASP A 223 -22.27 19.14 2.62
N SER A 224 -21.49 20.18 2.93
CA SER A 224 -20.43 20.68 2.03
C SER A 224 -19.24 19.72 1.90
N THR A 225 -19.07 18.77 2.80
CA THR A 225 -17.90 17.89 2.88
C THR A 225 -18.20 16.44 2.56
N GLU A 226 -19.40 15.99 2.88
CA GLU A 226 -19.76 14.58 2.72
C GLU A 226 -21.26 14.35 2.48
N MET A 227 -21.58 13.15 2.06
CA MET A 227 -22.95 12.66 1.89
C MET A 227 -23.09 11.40 2.72
N LEU A 228 -24.25 11.24 3.36
CA LEU A 228 -24.58 10.14 4.24
C LEU A 228 -25.80 9.40 3.70
N ILE A 229 -25.62 8.14 3.28
CA ILE A 229 -26.73 7.24 2.93
C ILE A 229 -26.94 6.30 4.11
N SER A 230 -28.14 6.29 4.67
CA SER A 230 -28.49 5.53 5.88
C SER A 230 -29.50 4.45 5.57
N LEU A 231 -29.27 3.22 6.04
CA LEU A 231 -30.19 2.12 6.04
C LEU A 231 -30.55 1.78 7.48
N ALA A 232 -31.81 1.98 7.87
CA ALA A 232 -32.30 1.50 9.16
C ALA A 232 -32.25 -0.03 9.19
N LEU A 233 -31.63 -0.59 10.22
CA LEU A 233 -31.50 -2.01 10.48
C LEU A 233 -31.65 -2.26 11.97
N PRO A 234 -32.23 -3.38 12.42
CA PRO A 234 -32.33 -3.65 13.87
C PRO A 234 -30.97 -4.03 14.50
N GLU A 235 -30.00 -4.46 13.70
CA GLU A 235 -28.67 -4.84 14.16
C GLU A 235 -27.59 -4.49 13.13
N ARG A 236 -26.33 -4.40 13.60
CA ARG A 236 -25.17 -4.26 12.74
C ARG A 236 -24.99 -5.48 11.85
N LEU A 237 -24.76 -5.25 10.57
CA LEU A 237 -24.49 -6.27 9.58
C LEU A 237 -23.15 -6.03 8.86
N PRO A 238 -22.51 -7.07 8.32
CA PRO A 238 -21.35 -6.89 7.46
C PRO A 238 -21.75 -6.16 6.18
N SER A 239 -20.84 -5.35 5.68
CA SER A 239 -21.04 -4.69 4.38
C SER A 239 -19.73 -4.39 3.69
N THR A 240 -19.77 -4.33 2.37
CA THR A 240 -18.66 -3.92 1.51
C THR A 240 -19.11 -2.80 0.59
N VAL A 241 -18.17 -2.00 0.12
CA VAL A 241 -18.41 -0.97 -0.89
C VAL A 241 -17.35 -1.08 -1.96
N GLU A 242 -17.78 -1.27 -3.18
CA GLU A 242 -16.93 -1.38 -4.35
C GLU A 242 -17.27 -0.29 -5.36
N LEU A 243 -16.25 0.34 -5.95
CA LEU A 243 -16.44 1.23 -7.09
C LEU A 243 -16.38 0.41 -8.39
N SER A 244 -17.48 0.38 -9.11
CA SER A 244 -17.64 -0.29 -10.41
C SER A 244 -18.07 0.72 -11.47
N GLY A 245 -17.16 1.16 -12.31
CA GLY A 245 -17.42 2.22 -13.30
C GLY A 245 -17.83 3.53 -12.64
N ASP A 246 -19.07 3.96 -12.93
CA ASP A 246 -19.69 5.16 -12.37
C ASP A 246 -20.61 4.89 -11.16
N ARG A 247 -20.43 3.76 -10.47
CA ARG A 247 -21.29 3.34 -9.36
C ARG A 247 -20.50 2.87 -8.15
N LEU A 248 -20.93 3.27 -6.94
CA LEU A 248 -20.57 2.57 -5.72
C LEU A 248 -21.63 1.48 -5.47
N LEU A 249 -21.19 0.24 -5.42
CA LEU A 249 -22.03 -0.92 -5.07
C LEU A 249 -21.85 -1.18 -3.57
N TRP A 250 -22.81 -0.73 -2.78
CA TRP A 250 -22.83 -0.98 -1.36
C TRP A 250 -23.60 -2.26 -1.06
N THR A 251 -22.89 -3.33 -0.76
CA THR A 251 -23.46 -4.64 -0.44
C THR A 251 -23.61 -4.79 1.06
N VAL A 252 -24.82 -5.18 1.51
CA VAL A 252 -25.14 -5.47 2.91
C VAL A 252 -25.57 -6.93 3.01
N TYR A 253 -24.89 -7.68 3.86
CA TYR A 253 -25.09 -9.11 4.04
C TYR A 253 -26.00 -9.43 5.24
N GLY A 254 -26.83 -10.48 5.13
CA GLY A 254 -27.80 -10.85 6.15
C GLY A 254 -29.05 -9.95 6.18
N ALA A 255 -29.25 -9.17 5.11
CA ALA A 255 -30.41 -8.30 4.94
C ALA A 255 -31.33 -8.71 3.80
N GLU A 256 -32.58 -8.27 3.85
CA GLU A 256 -33.52 -8.30 2.75
C GLU A 256 -34.15 -6.92 2.53
N TRP A 257 -34.42 -6.61 1.29
CA TRP A 257 -35.13 -5.42 0.87
C TRP A 257 -36.58 -5.80 0.52
N THR A 258 -37.55 -5.26 1.26
CA THR A 258 -38.97 -5.67 1.15
C THR A 258 -39.87 -4.59 0.58
N THR A 259 -39.39 -3.36 0.42
CA THR A 259 -40.18 -2.27 -0.17
C THR A 259 -39.95 -2.19 -1.68
N ARG A 260 -40.91 -1.57 -2.40
CA ARG A 260 -40.74 -1.33 -3.85
C ARG A 260 -39.48 -0.53 -4.10
N PRO A 261 -38.70 -0.84 -5.17
CA PRO A 261 -37.54 -0.05 -5.52
C PRO A 261 -37.93 1.41 -5.72
N ALA A 262 -37.58 2.27 -4.79
CA ALA A 262 -37.67 3.69 -4.99
C ALA A 262 -36.30 4.18 -5.44
N SER A 263 -36.17 4.60 -6.70
CA SER A 263 -35.01 5.36 -7.09
C SER A 263 -35.12 6.74 -6.46
N ARG A 264 -34.07 7.17 -5.80
CA ARG A 264 -33.96 8.54 -5.35
C ARG A 264 -32.89 9.22 -6.18
N ASP A 265 -33.26 10.29 -6.88
CA ASP A 265 -32.30 11.11 -7.56
C ASP A 265 -31.52 11.93 -6.51
N GLY A 266 -30.21 11.99 -6.67
CA GLY A 266 -29.35 12.80 -5.83
C GLY A 266 -29.25 14.21 -6.39
N ASP A 267 -29.61 15.21 -5.59
CA ASP A 267 -29.64 16.61 -6.03
C ASP A 267 -28.25 17.27 -6.07
N SER A 268 -27.18 16.53 -5.74
CA SER A 268 -25.84 17.11 -5.66
C SER A 268 -24.72 16.10 -5.89
N ALA A 269 -23.67 16.51 -6.63
CA ALA A 269 -22.45 15.74 -6.81
C ALA A 269 -21.83 15.31 -5.44
N PRO A 270 -21.19 14.12 -5.35
CA PRO A 270 -20.92 13.18 -6.44
C PRO A 270 -22.05 12.18 -6.75
N ILE A 271 -23.17 12.14 -5.98
CA ILE A 271 -24.23 11.13 -6.14
C ILE A 271 -25.32 11.63 -7.06
N ARG A 272 -25.64 10.82 -8.07
CA ARG A 272 -26.73 11.05 -9.02
C ARG A 272 -28.00 10.29 -8.65
N ARG A 273 -27.85 9.03 -8.21
CA ARG A 273 -28.96 8.11 -8.02
C ARG A 273 -28.65 7.06 -6.95
N ILE A 274 -29.68 6.61 -6.22
CA ILE A 274 -29.57 5.53 -5.24
C ILE A 274 -30.68 4.50 -5.53
N VAL A 275 -30.32 3.24 -5.76
CA VAL A 275 -31.24 2.14 -6.09
C VAL A 275 -30.92 0.91 -5.26
N PRO A 276 -31.70 0.57 -4.22
CA PRO A 276 -31.55 -0.67 -3.50
C PRO A 276 -32.21 -1.83 -4.26
N ARG A 277 -31.62 -3.03 -4.16
CA ARG A 277 -32.18 -4.28 -4.73
C ARG A 277 -31.70 -5.50 -3.96
N ASN A 278 -32.46 -6.58 -3.98
CA ASN A 278 -31.97 -7.88 -3.55
C ASN A 278 -31.14 -8.50 -4.70
N ALA A 279 -29.88 -8.79 -4.45
CA ALA A 279 -29.01 -9.47 -5.41
C ALA A 279 -29.05 -10.99 -5.25
N ALA A 280 -29.25 -11.45 -4.00
CA ALA A 280 -29.51 -12.83 -3.62
C ALA A 280 -30.23 -12.83 -2.26
N PRO A 281 -30.81 -13.95 -1.82
CA PRO A 281 -31.33 -14.07 -0.45
C PRO A 281 -30.22 -13.80 0.58
N GLY A 282 -30.40 -12.76 1.38
CA GLY A 282 -29.41 -12.29 2.34
C GLY A 282 -28.35 -11.35 1.77
N ARG A 283 -28.49 -10.87 0.54
CA ARG A 283 -27.58 -9.90 -0.06
C ARG A 283 -28.33 -8.75 -0.71
N VAL A 284 -28.39 -7.63 0.00
CA VAL A 284 -28.91 -6.36 -0.52
C VAL A 284 -27.78 -5.56 -1.12
N VAL A 285 -27.97 -5.06 -2.34
CA VAL A 285 -27.05 -4.12 -2.98
C VAL A 285 -27.74 -2.78 -3.13
N VAL A 286 -27.14 -1.73 -2.59
CA VAL A 286 -27.53 -0.35 -2.83
C VAL A 286 -26.60 0.19 -3.92
N ASP A 287 -27.14 0.37 -5.09
CA ASP A 287 -26.46 0.90 -6.26
C ASP A 287 -26.49 2.43 -6.21
N VAL A 288 -25.32 3.04 -5.99
CA VAL A 288 -25.17 4.49 -5.86
C VAL A 288 -24.46 5.02 -7.11
N GLY A 289 -25.25 5.56 -8.04
CA GLY A 289 -24.74 6.17 -9.27
C GLY A 289 -24.02 7.50 -8.99
N LEU A 290 -22.88 7.70 -9.61
CA LEU A 290 -21.98 8.83 -9.41
C LEU A 290 -21.91 9.72 -10.66
N VAL A 291 -21.60 11.01 -10.47
CA VAL A 291 -21.24 11.95 -11.54
C VAL A 291 -19.76 12.34 -11.50
N SER A 292 -19.10 12.12 -10.38
CA SER A 292 -17.66 12.33 -10.20
C SER A 292 -17.09 11.36 -9.19
N LEU A 293 -15.79 11.13 -9.24
CA LEU A 293 -15.09 10.27 -8.28
C LEU A 293 -15.12 10.94 -6.89
N PRO A 294 -15.66 10.25 -5.86
CA PRO A 294 -15.58 10.75 -4.49
C PRO A 294 -14.13 10.71 -3.98
N LEU A 295 -13.81 11.56 -3.01
CA LEU A 295 -12.52 11.51 -2.34
C LEU A 295 -12.31 10.18 -1.63
N GLY A 296 -13.39 9.65 -1.04
CA GLY A 296 -13.38 8.37 -0.36
C GLY A 296 -14.75 7.99 0.18
N TRP A 297 -14.83 6.79 0.71
CA TRP A 297 -16.05 6.26 1.31
C TRP A 297 -15.71 5.28 2.44
N ARG A 298 -16.68 5.14 3.37
CA ARG A 298 -16.63 4.12 4.43
C ARG A 298 -18.02 3.78 4.92
N THR A 299 -18.15 2.63 5.55
CA THR A 299 -19.37 2.24 6.26
C THR A 299 -19.18 2.36 7.76
N GLU A 300 -20.22 2.77 8.45
CA GLU A 300 -20.25 2.80 9.91
C GLU A 300 -21.64 2.40 10.43
N TRP A 301 -21.67 1.82 11.62
CA TRP A 301 -22.89 1.50 12.33
C TRP A 301 -23.09 2.49 13.47
N ARG A 302 -24.22 3.19 13.47
CA ARG A 302 -24.55 4.15 14.49
C ARG A 302 -26.07 4.35 14.61
N GLU A 303 -26.59 4.51 15.81
CA GLU A 303 -27.98 4.91 16.08
C GLU A 303 -29.03 4.02 15.38
N GLY A 304 -28.82 2.68 15.36
CA GLY A 304 -29.77 1.75 14.74
C GLY A 304 -29.80 1.79 13.21
N ALA A 305 -28.77 2.33 12.58
CA ALA A 305 -28.63 2.37 11.14
C ALA A 305 -27.23 2.02 10.68
N LEU A 306 -27.13 1.39 9.53
CA LEU A 306 -25.88 1.25 8.78
C LEU A 306 -25.75 2.42 7.81
N HIS A 307 -24.65 3.12 7.88
CA HIS A 307 -24.40 4.32 7.10
C HIS A 307 -23.29 4.06 6.08
N LEU A 308 -23.51 4.51 4.85
CA LEU A 308 -22.44 4.73 3.88
C LEU A 308 -22.14 6.23 3.83
N ARG A 309 -20.93 6.60 4.26
CA ARG A 309 -20.40 7.97 4.16
C ARG A 309 -19.59 8.08 2.88
N VAL A 310 -19.85 9.10 2.09
CA VAL A 310 -19.16 9.40 0.83
C VAL A 310 -18.60 10.81 0.91
N ARG A 311 -17.28 10.94 0.90
CA ARG A 311 -16.60 12.23 0.99
C ARG A 311 -16.56 12.92 -0.37
N ARG A 312 -16.84 14.21 -0.38
CA ARG A 312 -16.64 15.06 -1.55
C ARG A 312 -15.15 15.27 -1.80
N ALA A 313 -14.72 15.13 -3.05
CA ALA A 313 -13.38 15.54 -3.42
C ALA A 313 -13.25 17.07 -3.36
N PRO A 314 -12.13 17.64 -2.86
CA PRO A 314 -11.91 19.06 -2.90
C PRO A 314 -11.87 19.55 -4.34
N LEU A 315 -12.37 20.74 -4.61
CA LEU A 315 -12.29 21.35 -5.94
C LEU A 315 -10.83 21.54 -6.37
N PRO A 316 -10.53 21.43 -7.67
CA PRO A 316 -9.20 21.72 -8.19
C PRO A 316 -8.74 23.12 -7.79
N SER A 317 -7.52 23.24 -7.28
CA SER A 317 -6.98 24.52 -6.80
C SER A 317 -5.48 24.64 -7.06
N LYS A 318 -5.02 25.86 -7.27
CA LYS A 318 -3.59 26.21 -7.31
C LYS A 318 -3.00 26.33 -5.90
N SER A 319 -3.82 26.65 -4.91
CA SER A 319 -3.43 26.73 -3.49
C SER A 319 -3.58 25.38 -2.82
N LEU A 320 -2.70 25.08 -1.86
CA LEU A 320 -2.82 23.91 -0.99
C LEU A 320 -3.53 24.24 0.35
N HIS A 321 -3.99 25.46 0.55
CA HIS A 321 -4.77 25.81 1.74
C HIS A 321 -6.02 24.93 1.86
N GLY A 322 -6.24 24.38 3.04
CA GLY A 322 -7.33 23.44 3.30
C GLY A 322 -7.07 21.99 2.86
N LEU A 323 -5.98 21.71 2.13
CA LEU A 323 -5.60 20.35 1.82
C LEU A 323 -4.90 19.70 3.04
N VAL A 324 -5.42 18.59 3.51
CA VAL A 324 -4.81 17.75 4.57
C VAL A 324 -4.13 16.56 3.92
N VAL A 325 -2.82 16.42 4.15
CA VAL A 325 -1.98 15.34 3.58
C VAL A 325 -1.39 14.53 4.72
N ALA A 326 -1.63 13.24 4.73
CA ALA A 326 -0.92 12.29 5.59
C ALA A 326 0.26 11.70 4.80
N LEU A 327 1.47 11.92 5.29
CA LEU A 327 2.68 11.27 4.79
C LEU A 327 3.05 10.13 5.75
N ASP A 328 3.24 8.96 5.19
CA ASP A 328 3.60 7.76 5.91
C ASP A 328 5.02 7.33 5.55
N PRO A 329 6.04 7.67 6.36
CA PRO A 329 7.36 7.10 6.18
C PRO A 329 7.32 5.59 6.42
N GLY A 330 7.54 4.77 5.37
CA GLY A 330 7.52 3.32 5.47
C GLY A 330 8.52 2.81 6.52
N HIS A 331 8.21 1.65 7.13
CA HIS A 331 9.04 1.04 8.18
C HIS A 331 9.24 1.95 9.41
N PRO A 332 9.93 1.50 10.49
CA PRO A 332 9.99 0.12 10.94
C PRO A 332 8.61 -0.42 11.39
N PRO A 333 8.43 -1.72 11.72
CA PRO A 333 9.45 -2.77 11.67
C PRO A 333 9.79 -3.16 10.25
N ASP A 334 10.80 -4.02 10.11
CA ASP A 334 11.33 -4.53 8.85
C ASP A 334 11.91 -3.42 7.94
N GLY A 335 11.99 -3.63 6.66
CA GLY A 335 12.59 -2.71 5.70
C GLY A 335 13.92 -3.21 5.15
N THR A 336 14.25 -2.70 3.99
CA THR A 336 15.47 -3.09 3.28
C THR A 336 16.66 -2.25 3.73
N THR A 337 17.84 -2.86 3.70
CA THR A 337 19.11 -2.18 3.88
C THR A 337 19.90 -2.23 2.58
N GLY A 338 20.35 -1.09 2.11
CA GLY A 338 21.17 -0.98 0.90
C GLY A 338 22.59 -1.54 1.08
N PRO A 339 23.38 -1.63 0.00
CA PRO A 339 24.71 -2.25 0.02
C PRO A 339 25.67 -1.66 1.04
N SER A 340 25.69 -0.36 1.24
CA SER A 340 26.57 0.31 2.21
C SER A 340 25.98 0.39 3.62
N GLY A 341 24.78 -0.17 3.85
CA GLY A 341 24.13 -0.16 5.15
C GLY A 341 23.17 1.00 5.39
N LEU A 342 22.75 1.72 4.35
CA LEU A 342 21.68 2.72 4.46
C LEU A 342 20.34 2.02 4.66
N SER A 343 19.63 2.31 5.74
CA SER A 343 18.33 1.69 6.00
C SER A 343 17.19 2.46 5.33
N GLU A 344 16.24 1.74 4.79
CA GLU A 344 15.06 2.30 4.13
C GLU A 344 14.24 3.20 5.07
N ASP A 345 14.02 2.76 6.31
CA ASP A 345 13.24 3.50 7.31
C ASP A 345 13.82 4.87 7.65
N SER A 346 15.15 5.02 7.63
CA SER A 346 15.83 6.29 7.84
C SER A 346 15.65 7.25 6.66
N VAL A 347 15.75 6.75 5.44
CA VAL A 347 15.56 7.53 4.22
C VAL A 347 14.10 7.98 4.07
N THR A 348 13.16 7.06 4.24
CA THR A 348 11.72 7.38 4.11
C THR A 348 11.29 8.44 5.14
N LEU A 349 11.82 8.39 6.36
CA LEU A 349 11.59 9.42 7.38
C LEU A 349 12.17 10.76 6.95
N ALA A 350 13.41 10.79 6.50
CA ALA A 350 14.06 12.03 6.04
C ALA A 350 13.31 12.67 4.87
N VAL A 351 12.91 11.87 3.88
CA VAL A 351 12.11 12.32 2.73
C VAL A 351 10.75 12.88 3.17
N ALA A 352 10.07 12.18 4.09
CA ALA A 352 8.77 12.62 4.59
C ALA A 352 8.85 13.94 5.34
N LEU A 353 9.89 14.15 6.17
CA LEU A 353 10.10 15.40 6.90
C LEU A 353 10.33 16.57 5.93
N VAL A 354 11.20 16.41 4.94
CA VAL A 354 11.47 17.45 3.93
C VAL A 354 10.22 17.71 3.09
N ALA A 355 9.50 16.67 2.66
CA ALA A 355 8.25 16.85 1.89
C ALA A 355 7.18 17.56 2.73
N ALA A 356 7.07 17.24 4.03
CA ALA A 356 6.14 17.88 4.95
C ALA A 356 6.39 19.39 5.05
N ASP A 357 7.65 19.78 5.23
CA ASP A 357 8.00 21.21 5.33
C ASP A 357 7.73 21.96 4.02
N LYS A 358 8.07 21.38 2.88
CA LYS A 358 7.77 21.96 1.55
C LYS A 358 6.25 22.09 1.30
N LEU A 359 5.43 21.18 1.77
CA LEU A 359 3.97 21.23 1.65
C LEU A 359 3.37 22.27 2.60
N ARG A 360 3.84 22.34 3.86
CA ARG A 360 3.42 23.36 4.85
C ARG A 360 3.72 24.77 4.36
N GLN A 361 4.89 25.00 3.79
CA GLN A 361 5.24 26.29 3.17
C GLN A 361 4.30 26.70 2.03
N ARG A 362 3.60 25.73 1.40
CA ARG A 362 2.58 25.95 0.37
C ARG A 362 1.15 26.02 0.92
N GLY A 363 0.99 25.99 2.26
CA GLY A 363 -0.29 26.13 2.95
C GLY A 363 -1.05 24.83 3.22
N ALA A 364 -0.47 23.65 2.95
CA ALA A 364 -1.10 22.38 3.31
C ALA A 364 -0.97 22.09 4.82
N THR A 365 -1.97 21.42 5.39
CA THR A 365 -1.85 20.76 6.68
C THR A 365 -1.23 19.38 6.47
N VAL A 366 -0.08 19.12 7.12
CA VAL A 366 0.61 17.84 6.95
C VAL A 366 0.69 17.08 8.26
N ILE A 367 0.23 15.84 8.23
CA ILE A 367 0.29 14.85 9.30
C ILE A 367 1.34 13.82 8.91
N LEU A 368 2.21 13.46 9.86
CA LEU A 368 3.16 12.35 9.71
C LEU A 368 2.66 11.17 10.54
N THR A 369 2.66 9.98 9.98
CA THR A 369 2.28 8.77 10.74
C THR A 369 3.30 8.45 11.82
N ARG A 370 4.58 8.73 11.56
CA ARG A 370 5.68 8.70 12.54
C ARG A 370 6.65 9.85 12.32
N THR A 371 7.33 10.27 13.37
CA THR A 371 8.36 11.33 13.38
C THR A 371 9.69 10.83 13.93
N SER A 372 9.82 9.55 14.19
CA SER A 372 11.01 8.91 14.75
C SER A 372 11.17 7.48 14.21
N GLY A 373 12.26 6.82 14.56
CA GLY A 373 12.50 5.40 14.24
C GLY A 373 11.69 4.40 15.08
N ARG A 374 10.67 4.82 15.83
CA ARG A 374 9.83 3.88 16.59
C ARG A 374 8.94 3.07 15.65
N PRO A 375 8.84 1.76 15.86
CA PRO A 375 7.94 0.90 15.09
C PRO A 375 6.48 1.35 15.20
N LEU A 376 5.78 1.29 14.07
CA LEU A 376 4.33 1.56 14.00
C LEU A 376 3.68 0.48 13.14
N SER A 377 2.63 -0.18 13.64
CA SER A 377 1.94 -1.21 12.90
C SER A 377 1.30 -0.66 11.61
N LEU A 378 1.19 -1.50 10.58
CA LEU A 378 0.63 -1.10 9.28
C LEU A 378 -0.77 -0.50 9.42
N GLU A 379 -1.56 -1.08 10.32
CA GLU A 379 -2.90 -0.58 10.54
C GLU A 379 -2.93 0.76 11.30
N ALA A 380 -2.04 0.97 12.26
CA ALA A 380 -1.99 2.24 12.98
C ALA A 380 -1.67 3.40 12.04
N ARG A 381 -0.88 3.17 10.97
CA ARG A 381 -0.60 4.17 9.92
C ARG A 381 -1.87 4.62 9.20
N ALA A 382 -2.73 3.67 8.80
CA ALA A 382 -4.01 3.96 8.16
C ALA A 382 -4.98 4.70 9.12
N VAL A 383 -5.01 4.33 10.41
CA VAL A 383 -5.83 4.99 11.44
C VAL A 383 -5.44 6.46 11.62
N VAL A 384 -4.15 6.79 11.60
CA VAL A 384 -3.69 8.19 11.67
C VAL A 384 -4.27 9.02 10.52
N ALA A 385 -4.27 8.50 9.29
CA ALA A 385 -4.85 9.18 8.13
C ALA A 385 -6.36 9.38 8.25
N GLU A 386 -7.08 8.38 8.75
CA GLU A 386 -8.54 8.47 8.96
C GLU A 386 -8.91 9.47 10.06
N GLN A 387 -8.24 9.41 11.21
CA GLN A 387 -8.51 10.29 12.36
C GLN A 387 -8.20 11.75 12.05
N SER A 388 -7.14 12.00 11.29
CA SER A 388 -6.78 13.35 10.85
C SER A 388 -7.67 13.87 9.71
N ARG A 389 -8.63 13.07 9.22
CA ARG A 389 -9.48 13.39 8.05
C ARG A 389 -8.65 13.76 6.82
N ALA A 390 -7.48 13.15 6.64
CA ALA A 390 -6.60 13.43 5.51
C ALA A 390 -7.36 13.30 4.16
N HIS A 391 -7.05 14.20 3.23
CA HIS A 391 -7.54 14.11 1.86
C HIS A 391 -6.68 13.13 1.06
N LEU A 392 -5.37 13.14 1.30
CA LEU A 392 -4.39 12.27 0.66
C LEU A 392 -3.61 11.50 1.71
N PHE A 393 -3.32 10.25 1.41
CA PHE A 393 -2.38 9.41 2.16
C PHE A 393 -1.29 8.91 1.21
N ILE A 394 -0.04 9.18 1.52
CA ILE A 394 1.10 8.76 0.71
C ILE A 394 2.07 7.98 1.59
N SER A 395 2.21 6.68 1.33
CA SER A 395 3.22 5.83 1.96
C SER A 395 4.49 5.86 1.12
N LEU A 396 5.61 6.19 1.74
CA LEU A 396 6.91 6.38 1.10
C LEU A 396 7.81 5.19 1.40
N HIS A 397 8.35 4.59 0.35
CA HIS A 397 9.16 3.38 0.39
C HIS A 397 10.34 3.44 -0.58
N LEU A 398 11.25 2.47 -0.44
CA LEU A 398 12.37 2.22 -1.35
C LEU A 398 12.41 0.74 -1.72
N ASN A 399 12.38 0.49 -3.00
CA ASN A 399 12.18 -0.84 -3.55
C ASN A 399 13.40 -1.77 -3.37
N ALA A 400 13.12 -3.05 -3.20
CA ALA A 400 14.07 -4.15 -3.29
C ALA A 400 13.51 -5.26 -4.18
N PRO A 401 14.36 -6.02 -4.90
CA PRO A 401 13.86 -7.10 -5.76
C PRO A 401 13.26 -8.20 -4.89
N GLY A 402 12.13 -8.73 -5.34
CA GLY A 402 11.59 -9.96 -4.77
C GLY A 402 12.53 -11.16 -5.02
N PRO A 403 12.29 -12.29 -4.35
CA PRO A 403 13.08 -13.51 -4.54
C PRO A 403 13.21 -13.87 -6.03
N GLY A 404 14.40 -14.31 -6.45
CA GLY A 404 14.68 -14.70 -7.83
C GLY A 404 14.66 -13.58 -8.87
N ARG A 405 14.62 -12.32 -8.47
CA ARG A 405 14.64 -11.16 -9.39
C ARG A 405 15.97 -10.41 -9.31
N PRO A 406 16.49 -9.91 -10.44
CA PRO A 406 17.74 -9.14 -10.43
C PRO A 406 17.54 -7.76 -9.79
N PRO A 407 18.58 -7.17 -9.15
CA PRO A 407 18.53 -5.81 -8.62
C PRO A 407 18.09 -4.75 -9.65
N SER A 408 18.43 -4.93 -10.93
CA SER A 408 17.99 -4.05 -12.02
C SER A 408 16.47 -3.99 -12.22
N ALA A 409 15.72 -4.99 -11.75
CA ALA A 409 14.25 -5.00 -11.83
C ALA A 409 13.59 -3.87 -11.02
N VAL A 410 14.32 -3.28 -10.06
CA VAL A 410 13.85 -2.17 -9.24
C VAL A 410 14.56 -0.84 -9.56
N TYR A 411 15.21 -0.75 -10.72
CA TYR A 411 15.85 0.48 -11.18
C TYR A 411 14.81 1.46 -11.72
N GLY A 412 14.24 2.26 -10.86
CA GLY A 412 13.22 3.28 -11.21
C GLY A 412 12.18 3.46 -10.11
N THR A 413 11.15 4.22 -10.46
CA THR A 413 10.01 4.48 -9.57
C THR A 413 8.86 3.53 -9.88
N GLN A 414 8.22 3.01 -8.85
CA GLN A 414 6.95 2.29 -8.92
C GLN A 414 5.93 2.95 -8.00
N THR A 415 4.65 2.82 -8.32
CA THR A 415 3.59 3.26 -7.42
C THR A 415 2.48 2.22 -7.33
N TYR A 416 1.81 2.21 -6.19
CA TYR A 416 0.73 1.27 -5.91
C TYR A 416 -0.50 2.02 -5.42
N TRP A 417 -1.65 1.48 -5.74
CA TRP A 417 -2.95 1.90 -5.28
C TRP A 417 -3.84 0.66 -5.06
N MET A 418 -4.83 0.78 -4.19
CA MET A 418 -5.79 -0.30 -3.95
C MET A 418 -7.20 0.10 -4.35
N ASN A 419 -7.69 1.20 -3.80
CA ASN A 419 -9.01 1.74 -4.10
C ASN A 419 -8.93 2.77 -5.23
N ALA A 420 -9.92 2.76 -6.13
CA ALA A 420 -9.88 3.56 -7.37
C ALA A 420 -9.70 5.07 -7.14
N ASN A 421 -10.12 5.60 -5.99
CA ASN A 421 -9.88 7.00 -5.61
C ASN A 421 -8.40 7.37 -5.43
N GLY A 422 -7.53 6.36 -5.20
CA GLY A 422 -6.08 6.55 -5.12
C GLY A 422 -5.36 6.50 -6.48
N SER A 423 -6.00 5.97 -7.54
CA SER A 423 -5.32 5.67 -8.81
C SER A 423 -4.74 6.92 -9.49
N ALA A 424 -5.47 8.04 -9.51
CA ALA A 424 -4.98 9.29 -10.08
C ALA A 424 -3.80 9.86 -9.29
N LEU A 425 -3.80 9.72 -7.96
CA LEU A 425 -2.68 10.12 -7.11
C LEU A 425 -1.44 9.28 -7.41
N ALA A 426 -1.58 7.94 -7.47
CA ALA A 426 -0.49 7.02 -7.79
C ALA A 426 0.14 7.34 -9.15
N ARG A 427 -0.68 7.58 -10.17
CA ARG A 427 -0.23 7.98 -11.52
C ARG A 427 0.59 9.26 -11.52
N LEU A 428 0.12 10.29 -10.80
CA LEU A 428 0.80 11.58 -10.76
C LEU A 428 2.10 11.52 -9.93
N LEU A 429 2.11 10.76 -8.84
CA LEU A 429 3.31 10.49 -8.06
C LEU A 429 4.35 9.72 -8.89
N LEU A 430 3.95 8.69 -9.64
CA LEU A 430 4.85 7.96 -10.53
C LEU A 430 5.57 8.91 -11.50
N VAL A 431 4.82 9.78 -12.18
CA VAL A 431 5.37 10.70 -13.17
C VAL A 431 6.32 11.72 -12.53
N GLU A 432 5.91 12.35 -11.44
CA GLU A 432 6.66 13.45 -10.85
C GLU A 432 7.89 12.97 -10.05
N VAL A 433 7.79 11.82 -9.38
CA VAL A 433 8.93 11.23 -8.66
C VAL A 433 9.96 10.69 -9.63
N SER A 434 9.56 9.91 -10.66
CA SER A 434 10.50 9.40 -11.65
C SER A 434 11.23 10.53 -12.38
N LYS A 435 10.49 11.59 -12.76
CA LYS A 435 11.07 12.79 -13.38
C LYS A 435 12.07 13.50 -12.46
N ALA A 436 11.71 13.75 -11.21
CA ALA A 436 12.58 14.41 -10.25
C ALA A 436 13.86 13.59 -10.00
N MET A 437 13.71 12.27 -9.78
CA MET A 437 14.81 11.35 -9.50
C MET A 437 15.68 11.03 -10.73
N GLY A 438 15.30 11.52 -11.93
CA GLY A 438 16.03 11.24 -13.18
C GLY A 438 16.13 9.76 -13.52
N GLN A 439 15.04 9.01 -13.29
CA GLN A 439 15.01 7.56 -13.47
C GLN A 439 13.73 7.09 -14.14
N PRO A 440 13.68 5.85 -14.70
CA PRO A 440 12.49 5.34 -15.35
C PRO A 440 11.26 5.25 -14.42
N ALA A 441 10.08 5.49 -14.97
CA ALA A 441 8.82 5.09 -14.41
C ALA A 441 8.59 3.61 -14.75
N ILE A 442 8.81 2.70 -13.79
CA ILE A 442 8.68 1.24 -14.04
C ILE A 442 7.22 0.87 -14.22
N GLY A 443 6.33 1.38 -13.39
CA GLY A 443 4.91 1.10 -13.52
C GLY A 443 4.05 1.55 -12.33
N MET A 444 2.74 1.48 -12.57
CA MET A 444 1.70 1.71 -11.58
C MET A 444 0.87 0.44 -11.46
N TYR A 445 0.73 -0.08 -10.25
CA TYR A 445 0.11 -1.37 -9.98
C TYR A 445 -1.04 -1.26 -8.98
N GLN A 446 -2.05 -2.07 -9.15
CA GLN A 446 -3.04 -2.29 -8.10
C GLN A 446 -2.52 -3.40 -7.17
N GLY A 447 -2.48 -3.12 -5.86
CA GLY A 447 -1.92 -4.06 -4.88
C GLY A 447 -2.60 -3.94 -3.52
N GLU A 448 -2.72 -5.08 -2.85
CA GLU A 448 -3.35 -5.21 -1.52
C GLU A 448 -2.36 -4.91 -0.38
N PHE A 449 -1.89 -3.68 -0.30
CA PHE A 449 -1.11 -3.25 0.85
C PHE A 449 -2.02 -2.85 2.01
N ALA A 450 -1.69 -3.31 3.22
CA ALA A 450 -2.50 -3.05 4.42
C ALA A 450 -2.77 -1.55 4.65
N VAL A 451 -1.79 -0.69 4.38
CA VAL A 451 -1.89 0.76 4.50
C VAL A 451 -2.80 1.41 3.45
N LEU A 452 -3.09 0.73 2.33
CA LEU A 452 -3.95 1.22 1.25
C LEU A 452 -5.41 0.70 1.34
N ARG A 453 -5.71 -0.20 2.27
CA ARG A 453 -7.05 -0.80 2.43
C ARG A 453 -8.17 0.20 2.71
N PRO A 454 -7.98 1.23 3.57
CA PRO A 454 -9.05 2.19 3.82
C PRO A 454 -9.37 3.03 2.58
N ALA A 455 -10.63 2.98 2.13
CA ALA A 455 -11.10 3.77 0.99
C ALA A 455 -11.53 5.19 1.37
N TRP A 456 -11.38 5.59 2.64
CA TRP A 456 -11.80 6.89 3.17
C TRP A 456 -10.96 8.08 2.65
N THR A 457 -9.75 7.80 2.20
CA THR A 457 -8.74 8.76 1.76
C THR A 457 -8.20 8.31 0.41
N ALA A 458 -7.89 9.23 -0.49
CA ALA A 458 -7.17 8.88 -1.71
C ALA A 458 -5.73 8.47 -1.33
N ALA A 459 -5.42 7.18 -1.47
CA ALA A 459 -4.20 6.57 -0.97
C ALA A 459 -3.30 6.01 -2.09
N ALA A 460 -1.99 6.24 -1.97
CA ALA A 460 -0.97 5.66 -2.83
C ALA A 460 0.28 5.30 -2.04
N LEU A 461 1.00 4.27 -2.48
CA LEU A 461 2.33 3.91 -2.00
C LEU A 461 3.34 4.18 -3.12
N VAL A 462 4.47 4.74 -2.78
CA VAL A 462 5.54 5.13 -3.71
C VAL A 462 6.82 4.40 -3.35
N GLU A 463 7.28 3.54 -4.24
CA GLU A 463 8.63 2.99 -4.26
C GLU A 463 9.51 3.96 -5.06
N GLY A 464 10.15 4.90 -4.36
CA GLY A 464 10.79 6.05 -5.00
C GLY A 464 12.02 5.67 -5.82
N SER A 465 12.75 4.62 -5.41
CA SER A 465 13.96 4.12 -6.08
C SER A 465 14.35 2.76 -5.50
N GLY A 466 15.22 2.01 -6.19
CA GLY A 466 15.80 0.77 -5.67
C GLY A 466 16.97 1.04 -4.74
N ILE A 467 16.78 0.88 -3.41
CA ILE A 467 17.84 1.12 -2.42
C ILE A 467 19.02 0.13 -2.53
N VAL A 468 18.79 -1.04 -3.12
CA VAL A 468 19.81 -2.09 -3.28
C VAL A 468 20.78 -1.85 -4.45
N ILE A 469 20.56 -0.79 -5.20
CA ILE A 469 21.38 -0.38 -6.34
C ILE A 469 22.42 0.64 -5.84
N PRO A 470 23.73 0.34 -5.95
CA PRO A 470 24.79 1.14 -5.35
C PRO A 470 24.74 2.64 -5.64
N GLU A 471 24.51 3.01 -6.89
CA GLU A 471 24.43 4.42 -7.28
C GLU A 471 23.19 5.12 -6.74
N ARG A 472 22.06 4.39 -6.59
CA ARG A 472 20.82 4.94 -6.03
C ARG A 472 20.93 5.10 -4.52
N GLU A 473 21.52 4.11 -3.84
CA GLU A 473 21.84 4.22 -2.42
C GLU A 473 22.80 5.38 -2.14
N ALA A 474 23.88 5.50 -2.91
CA ALA A 474 24.84 6.60 -2.76
C ALA A 474 24.17 7.97 -2.94
N PHE A 475 23.28 8.12 -3.92
CA PHE A 475 22.50 9.35 -4.12
C PHE A 475 21.53 9.62 -2.96
N LEU A 476 20.76 8.62 -2.51
CA LEU A 476 19.81 8.73 -1.40
C LEU A 476 20.50 9.01 -0.04
N ARG A 477 21.79 8.74 0.08
CA ARG A 477 22.59 9.10 1.27
C ARG A 477 22.88 10.59 1.34
N THR A 478 22.78 11.32 0.24
CA THR A 478 23.00 12.77 0.19
C THR A 478 21.73 13.56 0.49
N GLN A 479 21.92 14.78 1.04
CA GLN A 479 20.80 15.70 1.22
C GLN A 479 20.10 16.00 -0.12
N ALA A 480 20.87 16.13 -1.21
CA ALA A 480 20.33 16.35 -2.55
C ALA A 480 19.41 15.20 -3.00
N GLY A 481 19.76 13.95 -2.70
CA GLY A 481 18.90 12.78 -3.00
C GLY A 481 17.61 12.80 -2.22
N ILE A 482 17.67 13.10 -0.92
CA ILE A 482 16.49 13.26 -0.05
C ILE A 482 15.60 14.40 -0.57
N ASP A 483 16.17 15.57 -0.85
CA ASP A 483 15.44 16.75 -1.34
C ASP A 483 14.79 16.49 -2.70
N THR A 484 15.44 15.75 -3.57
CA THR A 484 14.97 15.41 -4.91
C THR A 484 13.79 14.47 -4.85
N TYR A 485 13.86 13.42 -4.02
CA TYR A 485 12.72 12.51 -3.85
C TYR A 485 11.54 13.25 -3.21
N ALA A 486 11.76 14.00 -2.15
CA ALA A 486 10.75 14.82 -1.49
C ALA A 486 10.09 15.81 -2.47
N GLN A 487 10.88 16.45 -3.34
CA GLN A 487 10.36 17.39 -4.35
C GLN A 487 9.46 16.68 -5.38
N GLY A 488 9.81 15.48 -5.81
CA GLY A 488 8.97 14.65 -6.68
C GLY A 488 7.60 14.35 -6.04
N VAL A 489 7.58 13.98 -4.76
CA VAL A 489 6.35 13.76 -4.00
C VAL A 489 5.50 15.03 -3.91
N VAL A 490 6.12 16.16 -3.57
CA VAL A 490 5.42 17.46 -3.50
C VAL A 490 4.82 17.84 -4.84
N ASN A 491 5.56 17.68 -5.94
CA ASN A 491 5.08 17.97 -7.28
C ASN A 491 3.87 17.11 -7.65
N GLY A 492 3.90 15.81 -7.33
CA GLY A 492 2.77 14.89 -7.54
C GLY A 492 1.50 15.35 -6.82
N ILE A 493 1.64 15.75 -5.54
CA ILE A 493 0.53 16.27 -4.72
C ILE A 493 -0.01 17.59 -5.30
N VAL A 494 0.85 18.54 -5.63
CA VAL A 494 0.46 19.82 -6.24
C VAL A 494 -0.27 19.59 -7.55
N ARG A 495 0.22 18.68 -8.37
CA ARG A 495 -0.41 18.34 -9.64
C ARG A 495 -1.77 17.68 -9.43
N TRP A 496 -1.89 16.76 -8.46
CA TRP A 496 -3.17 16.16 -8.10
C TRP A 496 -4.18 17.23 -7.66
N ASN A 497 -3.77 18.17 -6.83
CA ASN A 497 -4.66 19.23 -6.34
C ASN A 497 -5.17 20.16 -7.45
N ARG A 498 -4.39 20.35 -8.52
CA ARG A 498 -4.77 21.19 -9.70
C ARG A 498 -5.59 20.43 -10.74
N ALA A 499 -5.44 19.12 -10.82
CA ALA A 499 -5.99 18.33 -11.91
C ALA A 499 -7.48 18.05 -11.74
N ALA A 500 -8.30 18.52 -12.65
CA ALA A 500 -9.74 18.21 -12.69
C ALA A 500 -9.98 16.73 -13.00
N ASP A 501 -9.15 16.13 -13.88
CA ASP A 501 -9.21 14.70 -14.24
C ASP A 501 -8.91 13.75 -13.08
N ALA A 502 -8.23 14.23 -12.02
CA ALA A 502 -8.05 13.46 -10.79
C ALA A 502 -9.37 13.17 -10.04
N ARG A 503 -10.46 13.85 -10.40
CA ARG A 503 -11.83 13.65 -9.89
C ARG A 503 -12.74 12.99 -10.93
N ALA A 504 -12.21 12.64 -12.09
CA ALA A 504 -12.97 11.95 -13.12
C ALA A 504 -13.21 10.48 -12.72
N LEU A 505 -14.40 10.00 -13.06
CA LEU A 505 -14.71 8.57 -12.91
C LEU A 505 -13.79 7.74 -13.81
N PRO A 506 -13.41 6.53 -13.38
CA PRO A 506 -12.67 5.61 -14.23
C PRO A 506 -13.43 5.37 -15.54
N VAL A 507 -12.74 5.50 -16.69
CA VAL A 507 -13.34 5.13 -17.97
C VAL A 507 -13.57 3.62 -17.95
N SER A 508 -14.84 3.20 -18.01
CA SER A 508 -15.15 1.79 -18.13
C SER A 508 -14.60 1.28 -19.47
N ARG A 509 -13.53 0.51 -19.44
CA ARG A 509 -13.20 -0.30 -20.62
C ARG A 509 -14.34 -1.30 -20.78
N ARG A 510 -15.22 -1.07 -21.75
CA ARG A 510 -16.16 -2.11 -22.19
C ARG A 510 -15.31 -3.31 -22.60
N ARG A 511 -15.42 -4.41 -21.86
CA ARG A 511 -14.92 -5.72 -22.28
C ARG A 511 -15.84 -6.30 -23.32
#